data_b897282644e8185fc3a81de97618708f
#
_entry.id   b897282644e8185fc3a81de97618708f
#
_cell.length_a   1.000
_cell.length_b   1.000
_cell.length_c   1.000
_cell.angle_alpha   90.00
_cell.angle_beta   90.00
_cell.angle_gamma   90.00
#
_symmetry.space_group_name_H-M   'P 1'
#
loop_
_entity.id
_entity.type
_entity.pdbx_description
1 polymer ?
#
loop_
_entity_poly.entity_id
_entity_poly.type
_entity_poly.pdbx_seq_one_letter_code
_entity_poly.pdbx_strand_id
1 'polypeptide(L)'
;MKILLLNPNTTAEVTELLQAAGAHAASAGTELVAMTAKRGVPYIATRAEAQIGGAIVLEMLAEAGASFDAAIIAAFGDPGLFGARELFAFPIVGLAEAAMLTACMVGQKFSIVTFATALAPWYAECVAMHGLDARCAGIRTLDDGFRSISDVQAEKEEMLVALANRAVEEDGADVVILSGAPLAGLAAKVGDRIPVPVIDPVAAAVRQAETLAVLKPRKAIAGTFRRPDPKATTGLPEALAAIIEHRRPDEGGAS
;
A
#
# COMPACT_ATOMS: atom_id res chain seq x y z
N MET A 1 -5.62 -17.02 9.20
CA MET A 1 -4.41 -16.18 9.36
C MET A 1 -4.84 -14.76 9.75
N LYS A 2 -3.94 -14.00 10.37
CA LYS A 2 -4.23 -12.65 10.84
C LYS A 2 -3.32 -11.65 10.10
N ILE A 3 -3.91 -10.76 9.32
CA ILE A 3 -3.20 -9.79 8.49
C ILE A 3 -3.52 -8.38 8.98
N LEU A 4 -2.47 -7.59 9.22
CA LEU A 4 -2.59 -6.19 9.59
C LEU A 4 -2.72 -5.32 8.35
N LEU A 5 -3.74 -4.45 8.29
CA LEU A 5 -3.93 -3.47 7.22
C LEU A 5 -3.72 -2.07 7.80
N LEU A 6 -2.63 -1.42 7.39
CA LEU A 6 -2.21 -0.12 7.93
C LEU A 6 -2.57 1.00 6.97
N ASN A 7 -3.48 1.88 7.37
CA ASN A 7 -3.69 3.14 6.67
C ASN A 7 -2.81 4.23 7.31
N PRO A 8 -1.75 4.72 6.61
CA PRO A 8 -0.83 5.72 7.15
C PRO A 8 -1.35 7.16 7.10
N ASN A 9 -2.57 7.40 6.62
CA ASN A 9 -3.28 8.68 6.73
C ASN A 9 -4.30 8.66 7.87
N THR A 10 -4.82 9.82 8.25
CA THR A 10 -5.68 9.98 9.43
C THR A 10 -7.18 9.86 9.15
N THR A 11 -7.59 9.53 7.91
CA THR A 11 -9.01 9.44 7.51
C THR A 11 -9.58 8.05 7.78
N ALA A 12 -10.44 7.93 8.80
CA ALA A 12 -11.03 6.66 9.23
C ALA A 12 -11.93 6.05 8.13
N GLU A 13 -12.67 6.86 7.41
CA GLU A 13 -13.55 6.43 6.33
C GLU A 13 -12.77 5.75 5.20
N VAL A 14 -11.54 6.19 4.92
CA VAL A 14 -10.64 5.52 3.98
C VAL A 14 -10.21 4.16 4.52
N THR A 15 -9.95 4.05 5.82
CA THR A 15 -9.61 2.76 6.44
C THR A 15 -10.78 1.77 6.35
N GLU A 16 -12.01 2.23 6.59
CA GLU A 16 -13.21 1.39 6.47
C GLU A 16 -13.40 0.88 5.03
N LEU A 17 -13.19 1.75 4.03
CA LEU A 17 -13.26 1.38 2.62
C LEU A 17 -12.20 0.33 2.26
N LEU A 18 -10.95 0.55 2.69
CA LEU A 18 -9.84 -0.40 2.48
C LEU A 18 -10.14 -1.75 3.16
N GLN A 19 -10.66 -1.74 4.37
CA GLN A 19 -11.01 -2.95 5.11
C GLN A 19 -12.15 -3.71 4.43
N ALA A 20 -13.18 -3.01 3.96
CA ALA A 20 -14.31 -3.62 3.25
C ALA A 20 -13.86 -4.28 1.94
N ALA A 21 -13.07 -3.58 1.12
CA ALA A 21 -12.50 -4.11 -0.11
C ALA A 21 -11.58 -5.31 0.16
N GLY A 22 -10.74 -5.21 1.19
CA GLY A 22 -9.86 -6.29 1.60
C GLY A 22 -10.60 -7.52 2.11
N ALA A 23 -11.64 -7.34 2.92
CA ALA A 23 -12.47 -8.44 3.43
C ALA A 23 -13.19 -9.18 2.29
N HIS A 24 -13.64 -8.46 1.25
CA HIS A 24 -14.23 -9.09 0.06
C HIS A 24 -13.20 -9.94 -0.71
N ALA A 25 -11.95 -9.49 -0.75
CA ALA A 25 -10.88 -10.21 -1.44
C ALA A 25 -10.29 -11.36 -0.62
N ALA A 26 -10.37 -11.34 0.69
CA ALA A 26 -9.72 -12.29 1.59
C ALA A 26 -10.27 -13.72 1.44
N SER A 27 -9.41 -14.71 1.68
CA SER A 27 -9.80 -16.12 1.78
C SER A 27 -10.60 -16.39 3.05
N ALA A 28 -11.46 -17.40 3.02
CA ALA A 28 -12.16 -17.86 4.23
C ALA A 28 -11.16 -18.19 5.35
N GLY A 29 -11.40 -17.63 6.55
CA GLY A 29 -10.54 -17.78 7.72
C GLY A 29 -9.37 -16.79 7.81
N THR A 30 -9.26 -15.84 6.88
CA THR A 30 -8.35 -14.68 7.01
C THR A 30 -9.04 -13.57 7.78
N GLU A 31 -8.44 -13.15 8.89
CA GLU A 31 -8.83 -11.98 9.68
C GLU A 31 -8.02 -10.77 9.23
N LEU A 32 -8.68 -9.70 8.78
CA LEU A 32 -8.05 -8.41 8.50
C LEU A 32 -8.27 -7.47 9.68
N VAL A 33 -7.18 -7.03 10.29
CA VAL A 33 -7.19 -6.02 11.36
C VAL A 33 -6.72 -4.70 10.78
N ALA A 34 -7.65 -3.76 10.65
CA ALA A 34 -7.33 -2.44 10.10
C ALA A 34 -6.91 -1.45 11.20
N MET A 35 -5.92 -0.63 10.89
CA MET A 35 -5.46 0.46 11.75
C MET A 35 -5.37 1.76 10.97
N THR A 36 -5.87 2.85 11.57
CA THR A 36 -5.75 4.22 11.05
C THR A 36 -4.65 4.96 11.81
N ALA A 37 -3.82 5.72 11.11
CA ALA A 37 -2.81 6.55 11.74
C ALA A 37 -3.44 7.60 12.68
N LYS A 38 -2.87 7.74 13.89
CA LYS A 38 -3.32 8.71 14.90
C LYS A 38 -2.81 10.13 14.65
N ARG A 39 -1.81 10.29 13.79
CA ARG A 39 -1.15 11.55 13.42
C ARG A 39 -0.80 11.55 11.94
N GLY A 40 -0.43 12.69 11.40
CA GLY A 40 -0.05 12.83 9.99
C GLY A 40 -1.03 13.69 9.22
N VAL A 41 -1.29 13.35 7.98
CA VAL A 41 -2.18 14.07 7.07
C VAL A 41 -3.43 13.25 6.77
N PRO A 42 -4.57 13.88 6.46
CA PRO A 42 -5.79 13.16 6.13
C PRO A 42 -5.71 12.41 4.79
N TYR A 43 -4.77 12.82 3.94
CA TYR A 43 -4.55 12.25 2.62
C TYR A 43 -3.09 12.45 2.19
N ILE A 44 -2.45 11.42 1.66
CA ILE A 44 -1.06 11.46 1.18
C ILE A 44 -1.09 11.67 -0.34
N ALA A 45 -0.64 12.84 -0.79
CA ALA A 45 -0.63 13.24 -2.20
C ALA A 45 0.77 13.63 -2.71
N THR A 46 1.70 13.91 -1.82
CA THR A 46 3.02 14.45 -2.15
C THR A 46 4.15 13.61 -1.59
N ARG A 47 5.35 13.80 -2.13
CA ARG A 47 6.59 13.17 -1.63
C ARG A 47 6.87 13.49 -0.15
N ALA A 48 6.65 14.74 0.25
CA ALA A 48 6.84 15.17 1.64
C ALA A 48 5.90 14.42 2.59
N GLU A 49 4.63 14.32 2.22
CA GLU A 49 3.62 13.57 2.98
C GLU A 49 3.92 12.07 2.98
N ALA A 50 4.46 11.52 1.88
CA ALA A 50 4.88 10.12 1.80
C ALA A 50 6.05 9.82 2.77
N GLN A 51 7.02 10.73 2.93
CA GLN A 51 8.09 10.56 3.92
C GLN A 51 7.53 10.55 5.34
N ILE A 52 6.60 11.44 5.66
CA ILE A 52 5.91 11.46 6.96
C ILE A 52 5.11 10.16 7.14
N GLY A 53 4.36 9.73 6.12
CA GLY A 53 3.62 8.48 6.12
C GLY A 53 4.51 7.26 6.33
N GLY A 54 5.70 7.24 5.73
CA GLY A 54 6.69 6.18 5.92
C GLY A 54 7.16 6.06 7.36
N ALA A 55 7.46 7.17 8.03
CA ALA A 55 7.81 7.17 9.45
C ALA A 55 6.64 6.64 10.31
N ILE A 56 5.42 7.08 10.01
CA ILE A 56 4.20 6.64 10.69
C ILE A 56 3.98 5.14 10.51
N VAL A 57 4.21 4.58 9.32
CA VAL A 57 4.13 3.12 9.08
C VAL A 57 5.05 2.35 10.02
N LEU A 58 6.30 2.79 10.20
CA LEU A 58 7.24 2.12 11.10
C LEU A 58 6.76 2.16 12.57
N GLU A 59 6.21 3.28 13.00
CA GLU A 59 5.63 3.44 14.34
C GLU A 59 4.41 2.53 14.54
N MET A 60 3.48 2.52 13.58
CA MET A 60 2.27 1.69 13.63
C MET A 60 2.61 0.19 13.66
N LEU A 61 3.59 -0.25 12.86
CA LEU A 61 4.07 -1.63 12.87
C LEU A 61 4.69 -2.01 14.21
N ALA A 62 5.47 -1.08 14.79
CA ALA A 62 6.07 -1.29 16.10
C ALA A 62 5.03 -1.38 17.23
N GLU A 63 4.01 -0.50 17.21
CA GLU A 63 2.88 -0.53 18.16
C GLU A 63 2.04 -1.80 18.02
N ALA A 64 1.80 -2.27 16.80
CA ALA A 64 1.02 -3.48 16.52
C ALA A 64 1.70 -4.77 17.02
N GLY A 65 3.02 -4.77 17.09
CA GLY A 65 3.80 -5.92 17.55
C GLY A 65 3.84 -7.08 16.55
N ALA A 66 4.27 -8.25 17.02
CA ALA A 66 4.58 -9.42 16.18
C ALA A 66 3.45 -10.47 16.09
N SER A 67 2.21 -10.12 16.43
CA SER A 67 1.08 -11.07 16.48
C SER A 67 0.36 -11.30 15.14
N PHE A 68 0.95 -10.84 14.03
CA PHE A 68 0.38 -10.93 12.70
C PHE A 68 1.18 -11.87 11.81
N ASP A 69 0.49 -12.58 10.90
CA ASP A 69 1.12 -13.44 9.91
C ASP A 69 1.72 -12.63 8.74
N ALA A 70 1.17 -11.44 8.46
CA ALA A 70 1.65 -10.45 7.48
C ALA A 70 1.08 -9.05 7.77
N ALA A 71 1.65 -8.03 7.16
CA ALA A 71 1.10 -6.67 7.16
C ALA A 71 1.01 -6.09 5.74
N ILE A 72 0.03 -5.20 5.55
CA ILE A 72 -0.18 -4.45 4.31
C ILE A 72 -0.05 -2.95 4.60
N ILE A 73 0.79 -2.25 3.87
CA ILE A 73 0.85 -0.79 3.88
C ILE A 73 -0.20 -0.29 2.89
N ALA A 74 -1.33 0.19 3.43
CA ALA A 74 -2.51 0.51 2.65
C ALA A 74 -2.50 1.95 2.09
N ALA A 75 -1.40 2.30 1.43
CA ALA A 75 -1.25 3.54 0.65
C ALA A 75 -0.51 3.24 -0.65
N PHE A 76 -1.10 3.59 -1.78
CA PHE A 76 -0.45 3.41 -3.08
C PHE A 76 0.74 4.38 -3.21
N GLY A 77 1.92 3.82 -3.54
CA GLY A 77 3.22 4.50 -3.43
C GLY A 77 4.08 3.95 -2.30
N ASP A 78 3.55 3.04 -1.48
CA ASP A 78 4.24 2.16 -0.53
C ASP A 78 5.17 2.90 0.45
N PRO A 79 4.70 3.95 1.15
CA PRO A 79 5.55 4.74 2.03
C PRO A 79 6.14 3.88 3.15
N GLY A 80 7.47 3.89 3.28
CA GLY A 80 8.18 3.17 4.35
C GLY A 80 8.37 1.67 4.12
N LEU A 81 7.94 1.09 2.98
CA LEU A 81 7.94 -0.36 2.72
C LEU A 81 9.31 -1.00 2.93
N PHE A 82 10.36 -0.45 2.33
CA PHE A 82 11.69 -1.05 2.42
C PHE A 82 12.28 -0.95 3.83
N GLY A 83 12.10 0.18 4.51
CA GLY A 83 12.49 0.31 5.92
C GLY A 83 11.73 -0.65 6.83
N ALA A 84 10.45 -0.84 6.58
CA ALA A 84 9.65 -1.82 7.31
C ALA A 84 10.18 -3.26 7.10
N ARG A 85 10.52 -3.64 5.87
CA ARG A 85 11.12 -4.94 5.56
C ARG A 85 12.50 -5.15 6.18
N GLU A 86 13.27 -4.09 6.44
CA GLU A 86 14.53 -4.18 7.19
C GLU A 86 14.28 -4.46 8.68
N LEU A 87 13.31 -3.81 9.29
CA LEU A 87 13.09 -3.86 10.74
C LEU A 87 12.28 -5.06 11.21
N PHE A 88 11.22 -5.43 10.47
CA PHE A 88 10.25 -6.43 10.93
C PHE A 88 10.50 -7.81 10.32
N ALA A 89 10.17 -8.86 11.07
CA ALA A 89 10.45 -10.25 10.68
C ALA A 89 9.33 -10.90 9.85
N PHE A 90 8.10 -10.43 9.97
CA PHE A 90 6.97 -10.95 9.20
C PHE A 90 6.86 -10.26 7.82
N PRO A 91 6.22 -10.89 6.83
CA PRO A 91 6.04 -10.33 5.50
C PRO A 91 5.29 -8.99 5.53
N ILE A 92 5.81 -8.01 4.76
CA ILE A 92 5.17 -6.72 4.59
C ILE A 92 4.96 -6.46 3.10
N VAL A 93 3.72 -6.17 2.74
CA VAL A 93 3.24 -5.98 1.36
C VAL A 93 2.82 -4.52 1.17
N GLY A 94 3.30 -3.90 0.09
CA GLY A 94 2.82 -2.59 -0.35
C GLY A 94 1.65 -2.72 -1.32
N LEU A 95 0.73 -1.75 -1.32
CA LEU A 95 -0.39 -1.74 -2.28
C LEU A 95 0.08 -1.58 -3.72
N ALA A 96 1.04 -0.68 -3.97
CA ALA A 96 1.53 -0.40 -5.31
C ALA A 96 2.33 -1.59 -5.85
N GLU A 97 3.29 -2.10 -5.08
CA GLU A 97 4.08 -3.26 -5.46
C GLU A 97 3.19 -4.47 -5.78
N ALA A 98 2.24 -4.79 -4.90
CA ALA A 98 1.35 -5.92 -5.09
C ALA A 98 0.49 -5.78 -6.35
N ALA A 99 -0.07 -4.59 -6.60
CA ALA A 99 -0.85 -4.33 -7.80
C ALA A 99 -0.01 -4.43 -9.08
N MET A 100 1.17 -3.81 -9.10
CA MET A 100 2.07 -3.83 -10.25
C MET A 100 2.58 -5.23 -10.56
N LEU A 101 3.01 -6.00 -9.56
CA LEU A 101 3.45 -7.39 -9.75
C LEU A 101 2.30 -8.28 -10.23
N THR A 102 1.09 -8.11 -9.68
CA THR A 102 -0.10 -8.84 -10.14
C THR A 102 -0.42 -8.47 -11.59
N ALA A 103 -0.38 -7.20 -11.96
CA ALA A 103 -0.58 -6.75 -13.34
C ALA A 103 0.46 -7.37 -14.29
N CYS A 104 1.73 -7.47 -13.86
CA CYS A 104 2.78 -8.11 -14.64
C CYS A 104 2.57 -9.62 -14.87
N MET A 105 1.72 -10.29 -14.09
CA MET A 105 1.38 -11.69 -14.26
C MET A 105 0.28 -11.93 -15.31
N VAL A 106 -0.51 -10.90 -15.62
CA VAL A 106 -1.68 -11.02 -16.53
C VAL A 106 -1.55 -10.20 -17.81
N GLY A 107 -0.55 -9.32 -17.90
CA GLY A 107 -0.24 -8.54 -19.11
C GLY A 107 1.23 -8.16 -19.18
N GLN A 108 1.66 -7.69 -20.35
CA GLN A 108 3.04 -7.23 -20.54
C GLN A 108 3.23 -5.78 -20.07
N LYS A 109 2.24 -4.93 -20.31
CA LYS A 109 2.26 -3.52 -19.96
C LYS A 109 1.05 -3.17 -19.10
N PHE A 110 1.28 -2.47 -18.00
CA PHE A 110 0.20 -1.92 -17.17
C PHE A 110 0.18 -0.38 -17.25
N SER A 111 -1.00 0.20 -17.12
CA SER A 111 -1.16 1.62 -16.82
C SER A 111 -1.77 1.83 -15.45
N ILE A 112 -1.30 2.87 -14.76
CA ILE A 112 -1.85 3.33 -13.49
C ILE A 112 -2.84 4.46 -13.78
N VAL A 113 -4.06 4.30 -13.29
CA VAL A 113 -5.13 5.31 -13.42
C VAL A 113 -5.51 5.79 -12.02
N THR A 114 -5.49 7.10 -11.81
CA THR A 114 -5.79 7.70 -10.50
C THR A 114 -6.56 9.01 -10.64
N PHE A 115 -7.05 9.52 -9.53
CA PHE A 115 -8.04 10.61 -9.47
C PHE A 115 -7.44 12.00 -9.27
N ALA A 116 -6.11 12.14 -9.10
CA ALA A 116 -5.49 13.43 -8.85
C ALA A 116 -4.09 13.54 -9.46
N THR A 117 -3.83 14.64 -10.17
CA THR A 117 -2.55 14.90 -10.87
C THR A 117 -1.36 15.00 -9.92
N ALA A 118 -1.55 15.50 -8.71
CA ALA A 118 -0.49 15.60 -7.71
C ALA A 118 0.18 14.26 -7.36
N LEU A 119 -0.51 13.13 -7.58
CA LEU A 119 -0.02 11.77 -7.31
C LEU A 119 0.98 11.26 -8.35
N ALA A 120 0.88 11.73 -9.61
CA ALA A 120 1.62 11.16 -10.72
C ALA A 120 3.15 11.13 -10.52
N PRO A 121 3.81 12.20 -10.05
CA PRO A 121 5.26 12.18 -9.83
C PRO A 121 5.69 11.16 -8.77
N TRP A 122 4.95 11.05 -7.68
CA TRP A 122 5.24 10.08 -6.62
C TRP A 122 5.01 8.63 -7.09
N TYR A 123 3.95 8.40 -7.86
CA TYR A 123 3.67 7.08 -8.41
C TYR A 123 4.71 6.66 -9.45
N ALA A 124 5.21 7.58 -10.29
CA ALA A 124 6.31 7.30 -11.20
C ALA A 124 7.59 6.88 -10.44
N GLU A 125 7.92 7.57 -9.37
CA GLU A 125 9.04 7.20 -8.50
C GLU A 125 8.83 5.83 -7.84
N CYS A 126 7.59 5.50 -7.44
CA CYS A 126 7.26 4.18 -6.90
C CYS A 126 7.46 3.08 -7.95
N VAL A 127 7.04 3.29 -9.20
CA VAL A 127 7.30 2.36 -10.32
C VAL A 127 8.79 2.12 -10.49
N ALA A 128 9.59 3.20 -10.52
CA ALA A 128 11.05 3.14 -10.65
C ALA A 128 11.71 2.44 -9.45
N MET A 129 11.24 2.72 -8.23
CA MET A 129 11.71 2.08 -7.00
C MET A 129 11.59 0.55 -7.04
N HIS A 130 10.54 0.05 -7.69
CA HIS A 130 10.32 -1.39 -7.88
C HIS A 130 10.95 -1.96 -9.16
N GLY A 131 11.63 -1.14 -9.97
CA GLY A 131 12.29 -1.56 -11.22
C GLY A 131 11.30 -1.97 -12.32
N LEU A 132 10.11 -1.39 -12.33
CA LEU A 132 9.02 -1.75 -13.24
C LEU A 132 8.76 -0.72 -14.35
N ASP A 133 9.67 0.24 -14.57
CA ASP A 133 9.55 1.28 -15.62
C ASP A 133 9.27 0.68 -17.00
N ALA A 134 9.98 -0.39 -17.35
CA ALA A 134 9.80 -1.07 -18.64
C ALA A 134 8.43 -1.76 -18.79
N ARG A 135 7.71 -1.97 -17.69
CA ARG A 135 6.38 -2.58 -17.63
C ARG A 135 5.26 -1.56 -17.52
N CYS A 136 5.57 -0.31 -17.16
CA CYS A 136 4.60 0.78 -17.05
C CYS A 136 4.39 1.44 -18.42
N ALA A 137 3.18 1.37 -18.97
CA ALA A 137 2.80 2.04 -20.20
C ALA A 137 2.52 3.53 -19.95
N GLY A 138 1.99 3.88 -18.77
CA GLY A 138 1.70 5.26 -18.40
C GLY A 138 1.05 5.40 -17.04
N ILE A 139 0.98 6.64 -16.58
CA ILE A 139 0.22 7.05 -15.38
C ILE A 139 -0.75 8.13 -15.83
N ARG A 140 -2.04 7.84 -15.73
CA ARG A 140 -3.10 8.78 -16.11
C ARG A 140 -3.84 9.29 -14.90
N THR A 141 -4.08 10.58 -14.88
CA THR A 141 -4.72 11.28 -13.76
C THR A 141 -5.88 12.11 -14.23
N LEU A 142 -6.84 12.36 -13.35
CA LEU A 142 -7.84 13.39 -13.54
C LEU A 142 -7.29 14.72 -13.04
N ASP A 143 -7.57 15.80 -13.77
CA ASP A 143 -7.15 17.18 -13.40
C ASP A 143 -8.18 17.89 -12.53
N ASP A 144 -9.37 17.32 -12.39
CA ASP A 144 -10.46 17.90 -11.62
C ASP A 144 -10.29 17.69 -10.12
N GLY A 145 -10.54 18.74 -9.35
CA GLY A 145 -10.68 18.63 -7.90
C GLY A 145 -11.77 17.63 -7.47
N PHE A 146 -11.79 17.25 -6.23
CA PHE A 146 -12.85 16.46 -5.61
C PHE A 146 -13.32 17.16 -4.32
N ARG A 147 -14.60 16.95 -3.93
CA ARG A 147 -15.19 17.60 -2.75
C ARG A 147 -14.72 16.95 -1.45
N SER A 148 -14.66 15.63 -1.44
CA SER A 148 -14.25 14.84 -0.30
C SER A 148 -13.48 13.61 -0.77
N ILE A 149 -12.49 13.20 0.01
CA ILE A 149 -11.69 12.00 -0.29
C ILE A 149 -12.55 10.72 -0.23
N SER A 150 -13.57 10.69 0.61
CA SER A 150 -14.50 9.57 0.75
C SER A 150 -15.47 9.45 -0.43
N ASP A 151 -15.75 10.55 -1.13
CA ASP A 151 -16.76 10.60 -2.20
C ASP A 151 -16.15 10.44 -3.61
N VAL A 152 -14.82 10.34 -3.71
CA VAL A 152 -14.09 10.29 -4.99
C VAL A 152 -14.65 9.23 -5.93
N GLN A 153 -14.99 8.03 -5.45
CA GLN A 153 -15.55 6.98 -6.31
C GLN A 153 -16.87 7.42 -6.93
N ALA A 154 -17.81 7.91 -6.12
CA ALA A 154 -19.12 8.32 -6.62
C ALA A 154 -19.05 9.53 -7.57
N GLU A 155 -18.14 10.47 -7.29
CA GLU A 155 -17.97 11.68 -8.10
C GLU A 155 -17.25 11.43 -9.43
N LYS A 156 -16.31 10.47 -9.47
CA LYS A 156 -15.35 10.34 -10.57
C LYS A 156 -15.43 9.03 -11.34
N GLU A 157 -16.36 8.11 -10.99
CA GLU A 157 -16.45 6.78 -11.60
C GLU A 157 -16.44 6.82 -13.11
N GLU A 158 -17.34 7.59 -13.75
CA GLU A 158 -17.44 7.69 -15.21
C GLU A 158 -16.15 8.21 -15.84
N MET A 159 -15.55 9.22 -15.21
CA MET A 159 -14.32 9.82 -15.69
C MET A 159 -13.13 8.86 -15.57
N LEU A 160 -13.07 8.08 -14.49
CA LEU A 160 -12.03 7.05 -14.27
C LEU A 160 -12.15 5.91 -15.27
N VAL A 161 -13.37 5.46 -15.58
CA VAL A 161 -13.61 4.46 -16.64
C VAL A 161 -13.18 5.00 -18.00
N ALA A 162 -13.56 6.24 -18.36
CA ALA A 162 -13.13 6.85 -19.61
C ALA A 162 -11.60 6.97 -19.68
N LEU A 163 -10.96 7.35 -18.58
CA LEU A 163 -9.50 7.48 -18.49
C LEU A 163 -8.80 6.13 -18.61
N ALA A 164 -9.38 5.07 -18.04
CA ALA A 164 -8.87 3.71 -18.15
C ALA A 164 -8.95 3.19 -19.61
N ASN A 165 -10.06 3.43 -20.30
CA ASN A 165 -10.20 3.08 -21.71
C ASN A 165 -9.17 3.82 -22.58
N ARG A 166 -8.91 5.09 -22.30
CA ARG A 166 -7.85 5.85 -22.98
C ARG A 166 -6.45 5.28 -22.71
N ALA A 167 -6.18 4.78 -21.51
CA ALA A 167 -4.91 4.12 -21.22
C ALA A 167 -4.70 2.85 -22.08
N VAL A 168 -5.77 2.12 -22.36
CA VAL A 168 -5.72 0.96 -23.26
C VAL A 168 -5.50 1.41 -24.72
N GLU A 169 -6.26 2.38 -25.19
CA GLU A 169 -6.27 2.80 -26.61
C GLU A 169 -5.02 3.60 -26.99
N GLU A 170 -4.57 4.50 -26.11
CA GLU A 170 -3.51 5.47 -26.41
C GLU A 170 -2.13 5.04 -25.90
N ASP A 171 -2.05 4.34 -24.75
CA ASP A 171 -0.76 3.92 -24.15
C ASP A 171 -0.46 2.45 -24.44
N GLY A 172 -1.41 1.69 -24.99
CA GLY A 172 -1.26 0.26 -25.25
C GLY A 172 -1.16 -0.56 -23.96
N ALA A 173 -1.92 -0.21 -22.94
CA ALA A 173 -1.97 -0.97 -21.69
C ALA A 173 -2.70 -2.29 -21.88
N ASP A 174 -2.08 -3.41 -21.48
CA ASP A 174 -2.70 -4.73 -21.40
C ASP A 174 -3.49 -4.92 -20.12
N VAL A 175 -3.21 -4.10 -19.09
CA VAL A 175 -3.80 -4.15 -17.76
C VAL A 175 -3.93 -2.74 -17.21
N VAL A 176 -5.03 -2.44 -16.52
CA VAL A 176 -5.22 -1.17 -15.81
C VAL A 176 -5.19 -1.41 -14.30
N ILE A 177 -4.49 -0.56 -13.57
CA ILE A 177 -4.50 -0.51 -12.11
C ILE A 177 -5.28 0.74 -11.70
N LEU A 178 -6.43 0.58 -11.03
CA LEU A 178 -7.18 1.69 -10.44
C LEU A 178 -6.59 2.02 -9.07
N SER A 179 -5.78 3.07 -9.01
CA SER A 179 -4.88 3.33 -7.88
C SER A 179 -5.32 4.49 -7.00
N GLY A 180 -4.98 4.34 -5.72
CA GLY A 180 -5.32 5.24 -4.64
C GLY A 180 -6.29 4.60 -3.64
N ALA A 181 -6.01 4.75 -2.35
CA ALA A 181 -6.83 4.15 -1.28
C ALA A 181 -8.33 4.49 -1.39
N PRO A 182 -8.73 5.71 -1.81
CA PRO A 182 -10.15 6.04 -2.02
C PRO A 182 -10.83 5.27 -3.16
N LEU A 183 -10.06 4.62 -4.04
CA LEU A 183 -10.61 3.81 -5.14
C LEU A 183 -10.71 2.31 -4.80
N ALA A 184 -10.45 1.91 -3.57
CA ALA A 184 -10.54 0.53 -3.13
C ALA A 184 -11.91 -0.08 -3.43
N GLY A 185 -11.94 -1.25 -4.08
CA GLY A 185 -13.16 -1.94 -4.49
C GLY A 185 -13.80 -1.43 -5.80
N LEU A 186 -13.35 -0.31 -6.36
CA LEU A 186 -13.92 0.23 -7.61
C LEU A 186 -13.72 -0.74 -8.79
N ALA A 187 -12.57 -1.41 -8.87
CA ALA A 187 -12.27 -2.35 -9.97
C ALA A 187 -13.35 -3.43 -10.13
N ALA A 188 -13.91 -3.92 -9.03
CA ALA A 188 -14.99 -4.91 -9.07
C ALA A 188 -16.32 -4.37 -9.65
N LYS A 189 -16.55 -3.05 -9.54
CA LYS A 189 -17.77 -2.40 -10.05
C LYS A 189 -17.68 -2.06 -11.54
N VAL A 190 -16.48 -1.70 -12.01
CA VAL A 190 -16.30 -1.13 -13.35
C VAL A 190 -15.53 -2.04 -14.31
N GLY A 191 -15.04 -3.20 -13.85
CA GLY A 191 -14.19 -4.09 -14.63
C GLY A 191 -14.79 -4.50 -15.99
N ASP A 192 -16.09 -4.76 -16.05
CA ASP A 192 -16.79 -5.13 -17.30
C ASP A 192 -16.89 -3.97 -18.31
N ARG A 193 -16.57 -2.75 -17.90
CA ARG A 193 -16.62 -1.52 -18.73
C ARG A 193 -15.26 -1.16 -19.33
N ILE A 194 -14.21 -1.92 -18.97
CA ILE A 194 -12.83 -1.72 -19.40
C ILE A 194 -12.39 -3.00 -20.14
N PRO A 195 -11.86 -2.91 -21.39
CA PRO A 195 -11.65 -4.08 -22.24
C PRO A 195 -10.42 -4.93 -21.88
N VAL A 196 -9.72 -4.61 -20.78
CA VAL A 196 -8.55 -5.34 -20.28
C VAL A 196 -8.73 -5.66 -18.80
N PRO A 197 -7.96 -6.59 -18.22
CA PRO A 197 -8.00 -6.84 -16.78
C PRO A 197 -7.78 -5.57 -15.96
N VAL A 198 -8.60 -5.40 -14.91
CA VAL A 198 -8.50 -4.26 -13.97
C VAL A 198 -8.05 -4.79 -12.61
N ILE A 199 -6.96 -4.26 -12.09
CA ILE A 199 -6.40 -4.64 -10.81
C ILE A 199 -6.84 -3.67 -9.71
N ASP A 200 -7.45 -4.21 -8.66
CA ASP A 200 -7.64 -3.52 -7.38
C ASP A 200 -6.40 -3.73 -6.51
N PRO A 201 -5.71 -2.65 -6.09
CA PRO A 201 -4.50 -2.77 -5.29
C PRO A 201 -4.71 -3.45 -3.94
N VAL A 202 -5.87 -3.24 -3.30
CA VAL A 202 -6.17 -3.85 -2.00
C VAL A 202 -6.38 -5.35 -2.14
N ALA A 203 -7.15 -5.76 -3.15
CA ALA A 203 -7.38 -7.18 -3.44
C ALA A 203 -6.06 -7.89 -3.76
N ALA A 204 -5.20 -7.29 -4.60
CA ALA A 204 -3.88 -7.81 -4.92
C ALA A 204 -3.00 -7.93 -3.66
N ALA A 205 -2.95 -6.91 -2.82
CA ALA A 205 -2.13 -6.91 -1.61
C ALA A 205 -2.60 -7.96 -0.59
N VAL A 206 -3.91 -8.11 -0.38
CA VAL A 206 -4.47 -9.14 0.51
C VAL A 206 -4.07 -10.54 0.03
N ARG A 207 -4.25 -10.85 -1.26
CA ARG A 207 -3.89 -12.16 -1.81
C ARG A 207 -2.39 -12.44 -1.74
N GLN A 208 -1.56 -11.44 -1.98
CA GLN A 208 -0.11 -11.59 -1.84
C GLN A 208 0.32 -11.74 -0.38
N ALA A 209 -0.29 -11.00 0.55
CA ALA A 209 -0.06 -11.15 1.98
C ALA A 209 -0.43 -12.57 2.46
N GLU A 210 -1.57 -13.11 2.04
CA GLU A 210 -1.97 -14.49 2.31
C GLU A 210 -0.94 -15.50 1.78
N THR A 211 -0.49 -15.31 0.55
CA THR A 211 0.53 -16.18 -0.07
C THR A 211 1.82 -16.17 0.74
N LEU A 212 2.32 -14.98 1.11
CA LEU A 212 3.55 -14.85 1.90
C LEU A 212 3.39 -15.38 3.33
N ALA A 213 2.21 -15.21 3.95
CA ALA A 213 1.90 -15.78 5.24
C ALA A 213 1.94 -17.33 5.24
N VAL A 214 1.51 -17.95 4.12
CA VAL A 214 1.60 -19.41 3.93
C VAL A 214 3.03 -19.86 3.65
N LEU A 215 3.76 -19.14 2.79
CA LEU A 215 5.16 -19.44 2.43
C LEU A 215 6.13 -19.28 3.61
N LYS A 216 5.79 -18.42 4.59
CA LYS A 216 6.60 -18.14 5.80
C LYS A 216 8.07 -17.86 5.49
N PRO A 217 8.40 -16.89 4.61
CA PRO A 217 9.78 -16.56 4.34
C PRO A 217 10.46 -16.08 5.63
N ARG A 218 11.59 -16.69 5.98
CA ARG A 218 12.32 -16.25 7.17
C ARG A 218 12.98 -14.88 6.94
N LYS A 219 13.15 -14.11 8.00
CA LYS A 219 13.89 -12.87 8.00
C LYS A 219 15.32 -13.07 7.48
N ALA A 220 15.77 -12.21 6.58
CA ALA A 220 17.14 -12.20 6.09
C ALA A 220 18.13 -11.89 7.24
N ILE A 221 19.22 -12.66 7.30
CA ILE A 221 20.33 -12.45 8.25
C ILE A 221 21.57 -11.88 7.56
N ALA A 222 21.52 -11.73 6.22
CA ALA A 222 22.54 -11.14 5.37
C ALA A 222 21.88 -10.36 4.22
N GLY A 223 22.68 -9.62 3.45
CA GLY A 223 22.19 -8.78 2.36
C GLY A 223 21.55 -7.48 2.85
N THR A 224 20.94 -6.73 1.92
CA THR A 224 20.44 -5.37 2.17
C THR A 224 19.21 -5.30 3.06
N PHE A 225 18.42 -6.38 3.15
CA PHE A 225 17.24 -6.46 3.99
C PHE A 225 17.46 -7.22 5.33
N ARG A 226 18.73 -7.44 5.74
CA ARG A 226 19.01 -7.86 7.11
C ARG A 226 18.58 -6.78 8.11
N ARG A 227 18.24 -7.16 9.33
CA ARG A 227 17.96 -6.17 10.37
C ARG A 227 19.22 -5.33 10.59
N PRO A 228 19.14 -3.97 10.59
CA PRO A 228 20.27 -3.10 10.89
C PRO A 228 20.86 -3.37 12.28
N ASP A 229 22.14 -3.07 12.46
CA ASP A 229 22.77 -3.16 13.77
C ASP A 229 22.13 -2.17 14.76
N PRO A 230 22.04 -2.51 16.06
CA PRO A 230 21.35 -1.66 17.04
C PRO A 230 22.01 -0.30 17.18
N LYS A 231 21.21 0.72 17.35
CA LYS A 231 21.65 2.12 17.57
C LYS A 231 20.79 2.76 18.64
N ALA A 232 21.42 3.49 19.56
CA ALA A 232 20.69 4.33 20.51
C ALA A 232 19.81 5.34 19.78
N THR A 233 18.59 5.55 20.26
CA THR A 233 17.62 6.48 19.68
C THR A 233 17.32 7.65 20.61
N THR A 234 16.79 8.74 20.07
CA THR A 234 16.34 9.91 20.85
C THR A 234 15.04 10.43 20.25
N GLY A 235 14.00 10.56 21.08
CA GLY A 235 12.73 11.16 20.70
C GLY A 235 11.83 10.31 19.82
N LEU A 236 12.15 9.03 19.60
CA LEU A 236 11.25 8.08 18.92
C LEU A 236 10.23 7.49 19.90
N PRO A 237 9.04 7.09 19.41
CA PRO A 237 8.09 6.32 20.20
C PRO A 237 8.74 5.05 20.75
N GLU A 238 8.44 4.70 22.00
CA GLU A 238 9.11 3.64 22.75
C GLU A 238 9.11 2.29 22.00
N ALA A 239 7.98 1.90 21.41
CA ALA A 239 7.88 0.64 20.66
C ALA A 239 8.86 0.59 19.47
N LEU A 240 9.01 1.69 18.73
CA LEU A 240 9.94 1.77 17.60
C LEU A 240 11.39 1.86 18.07
N ALA A 241 11.65 2.62 19.14
CA ALA A 241 12.96 2.72 19.77
C ALA A 241 13.45 1.34 20.21
N ALA A 242 12.62 0.56 20.91
CA ALA A 242 12.96 -0.80 21.35
C ALA A 242 13.33 -1.73 20.18
N ILE A 243 12.63 -1.60 19.03
CA ILE A 243 12.97 -2.37 17.84
C ILE A 243 14.35 -1.97 17.30
N ILE A 244 14.61 -0.67 17.11
CA ILE A 244 15.89 -0.18 16.56
C ILE A 244 17.07 -0.50 17.50
N GLU A 245 16.87 -0.41 18.80
CA GLU A 245 17.88 -0.66 19.82
C GLU A 245 18.05 -2.15 20.15
N HIS A 246 17.24 -3.02 19.56
CA HIS A 246 17.20 -4.46 19.85
C HIS A 246 16.89 -4.79 21.32
N ARG A 247 16.17 -3.89 22.02
CA ARG A 247 15.69 -4.15 23.38
C ARG A 247 14.53 -5.16 23.37
N ARG A 248 14.41 -5.97 24.40
CA ARG A 248 13.24 -6.81 24.62
C ARG A 248 12.08 -5.95 25.12
N PRO A 249 10.81 -6.27 24.75
CA PRO A 249 9.65 -5.48 25.18
C PRO A 249 9.52 -5.27 26.70
N ASP A 250 10.11 -6.15 27.50
CA ASP A 250 9.99 -6.16 28.98
C ASP A 250 11.15 -5.43 29.72
N GLU A 251 12.14 -4.89 29.03
CA GLU A 251 13.33 -4.26 29.64
C GLU A 251 13.20 -2.73 29.80
N GLY A 252 12.06 -2.12 29.44
CA GLY A 252 11.83 -0.67 29.43
C GLY A 252 11.22 -0.07 30.69
N GLY A 253 11.33 -0.69 31.86
CA GLY A 253 10.66 -0.26 33.09
C GLY A 253 11.54 -0.10 34.32
N ALA A 254 12.79 0.41 34.21
CA ALA A 254 13.61 0.74 35.38
C ALA A 254 14.62 1.85 35.05
N SER A 255 14.21 3.09 35.17
CA SER A 255 15.08 4.24 35.50
C SER A 255 14.23 5.42 35.98
#